data_69c51001d0fb1c0d9bf52d494345672f
#
_entry.id   69c51001d0fb1c0d9bf52d494345672f
#
_cell.length_a   1.000
_cell.length_b   1.000
_cell.length_c   1.000
_cell.angle_alpha   90.00
_cell.angle_beta   90.00
_cell.angle_gamma   90.00
#
_symmetry.space_group_name_H-M   'P 1'
#
loop_
_entity.id
_entity.type
_entity.pdbx_description
1 polymer ?
#
loop_
_entity_poly.entity_id
_entity_poly.type
_entity_poly.pdbx_seq_one_letter_code
_entity_poly.pdbx_strand_id
1 'polypeptide(L)'
;LENSIDILDFKGKLLKKVRNSEECFYNYVKWSEDDKRLVVILRDKNGKMGIKSIDIDTQEEKDIIPFGNYIISSPFMYKNNLYFSGSFELVENIYKVNLDTKLVTKVTDSRIGTNYPTVYDDVIYFSEYSLKGYSIKKVNEELNKEYQLGSLLDDKKMNFDYLNKTDFKLIDNKNEKYGVEKYNYLKHMINFHSWYYGYSDNILDLQLLS
;
A
#
# COMPACT_ATOMS: atom_id res chain seq x y z
N LEU A 1 -8.61 12.44 16.25
CA LEU A 1 -8.65 10.98 16.29
C LEU A 1 -7.28 10.50 16.77
N GLU A 2 -7.23 9.85 17.94
CA GLU A 2 -6.01 9.25 18.45
C GLU A 2 -5.74 7.96 17.66
N ASN A 3 -4.60 7.86 17.01
CA ASN A 3 -4.15 6.66 16.31
C ASN A 3 -3.14 5.94 17.20
N SER A 4 -3.40 4.69 17.55
CA SER A 4 -2.55 3.87 18.42
C SER A 4 -2.54 2.42 17.98
N ILE A 5 -1.50 1.69 18.41
CA ILE A 5 -1.42 0.24 18.26
C ILE A 5 -1.69 -0.38 19.63
N ASP A 6 -2.69 -1.22 19.71
CA ASP A 6 -3.03 -1.93 20.91
C ASP A 6 -2.52 -3.39 20.82
N ILE A 7 -1.68 -3.77 21.77
CA ILE A 7 -1.16 -5.14 21.92
C ILE A 7 -2.04 -5.85 22.92
N LEU A 8 -2.67 -6.94 22.48
CA LEU A 8 -3.61 -7.72 23.28
C LEU A 8 -3.06 -9.12 23.54
N ASP A 9 -3.47 -9.74 24.64
CA ASP A 9 -3.28 -11.16 24.85
C ASP A 9 -4.30 -11.99 24.03
N PHE A 10 -4.15 -13.31 24.03
CA PHE A 10 -5.06 -14.23 23.32
C PHE A 10 -6.51 -14.20 23.83
N LYS A 11 -6.75 -13.58 24.99
CA LYS A 11 -8.09 -13.40 25.58
C LYS A 11 -8.67 -12.02 25.28
N GLY A 12 -7.95 -11.18 24.51
CA GLY A 12 -8.36 -9.83 24.15
C GLY A 12 -8.09 -8.78 25.25
N LYS A 13 -7.34 -9.12 26.29
CA LYS A 13 -6.95 -8.16 27.32
C LYS A 13 -5.81 -7.29 26.82
N LEU A 14 -5.94 -5.97 27.00
CA LEU A 14 -4.89 -5.03 26.66
C LEU A 14 -3.65 -5.27 27.50
N LEU A 15 -2.53 -5.57 26.86
CA LEU A 15 -1.21 -5.71 27.47
C LEU A 15 -0.44 -4.38 27.38
N LYS A 16 -0.43 -3.76 26.23
CA LYS A 16 0.31 -2.52 25.97
C LYS A 16 -0.36 -1.67 24.89
N LYS A 17 -0.21 -0.35 25.01
CA LYS A 17 -0.65 0.60 24.02
C LYS A 17 0.55 1.44 23.54
N VAL A 18 0.84 1.39 22.25
CA VAL A 18 1.83 2.26 21.60
C VAL A 18 1.07 3.44 21.02
N ARG A 19 1.33 4.62 21.58
CA ARG A 19 0.71 5.87 21.13
C ARG A 19 1.56 6.51 20.06
N ASN A 20 0.89 7.11 19.10
CA ASN A 20 1.56 7.90 18.10
C ASN A 20 2.00 9.24 18.73
N SER A 21 3.30 9.50 18.68
CA SER A 21 3.89 10.77 19.14
C SER A 21 3.76 11.90 18.11
N GLU A 22 3.49 11.53 16.86
CA GLU A 22 3.37 12.45 15.73
C GLU A 22 1.92 12.44 15.19
N GLU A 23 1.53 13.45 14.44
CA GLU A 23 0.22 13.48 13.74
C GLU A 23 0.22 12.58 12.50
N CYS A 24 0.53 11.30 12.69
CA CYS A 24 0.64 10.29 11.64
C CYS A 24 -0.40 9.18 11.81
N PHE A 25 -0.65 8.44 10.75
CA PHE A 25 -1.48 7.24 10.79
C PHE A 25 -0.59 6.00 10.71
N TYR A 26 -0.78 5.05 11.62
CA TYR A 26 -0.17 3.74 11.53
C TYR A 26 -0.89 2.87 10.50
N ASN A 27 -0.11 2.33 9.57
CA ASN A 27 -0.55 1.34 8.59
C ASN A 27 0.36 0.12 8.68
N TYR A 28 -0.14 -1.06 8.30
CA TYR A 28 0.67 -2.27 8.13
C TYR A 28 1.63 -2.53 9.30
N VAL A 29 1.08 -2.82 10.46
CA VAL A 29 1.88 -3.19 11.64
C VAL A 29 2.30 -4.65 11.54
N LYS A 30 3.59 -4.93 11.72
CA LYS A 30 4.16 -6.28 11.77
C LYS A 30 5.11 -6.43 12.95
N TRP A 31 5.18 -7.61 13.51
CA TRP A 31 6.20 -7.98 14.47
C TRP A 31 7.55 -8.18 13.81
N SER A 32 8.63 -7.80 14.47
CA SER A 32 9.96 -8.29 14.14
C SER A 32 10.10 -9.77 14.49
N GLU A 33 11.08 -10.44 13.90
CA GLU A 33 11.31 -11.88 14.13
C GLU A 33 11.63 -12.22 15.59
N ASP A 34 12.19 -11.28 16.33
CA ASP A 34 12.54 -11.41 17.74
C ASP A 34 11.41 -11.05 18.72
N ASP A 35 10.23 -10.72 18.21
CA ASP A 35 9.04 -10.28 18.97
C ASP A 35 9.28 -9.07 19.90
N LYS A 36 10.38 -8.35 19.74
CA LYS A 36 10.75 -7.21 20.59
C LYS A 36 10.38 -5.86 19.97
N ARG A 37 10.18 -5.83 18.67
CA ARG A 37 9.90 -4.59 17.93
C ARG A 37 8.68 -4.77 17.03
N LEU A 38 8.02 -3.66 16.81
CA LEU A 38 7.03 -3.53 15.74
C LEU A 38 7.68 -2.79 14.57
N VAL A 39 7.44 -3.27 13.36
CA VAL A 39 7.71 -2.52 12.13
C VAL A 39 6.40 -1.97 11.63
N VAL A 40 6.36 -0.67 11.46
CA VAL A 40 5.13 0.04 11.10
C VAL A 40 5.36 0.95 9.91
N ILE A 41 4.41 0.99 9.02
CA ILE A 41 4.33 2.02 8.00
C ILE A 41 3.48 3.16 8.56
N LEU A 42 3.99 4.37 8.44
CA LEU A 42 3.29 5.58 8.84
C LEU A 42 2.96 6.42 7.62
N ARG A 43 1.88 7.16 7.75
CA ARG A 43 1.49 8.19 6.77
C ARG A 43 1.23 9.48 7.51
N ASP A 44 1.94 10.55 7.13
CA ASP A 44 1.75 11.88 7.71
C ASP A 44 0.52 12.60 7.14
N LYS A 45 0.18 13.77 7.70
CA LYS A 45 -0.94 14.61 7.25
C LYS A 45 -0.79 15.14 5.82
N ASN A 46 0.42 15.17 5.28
CA ASN A 46 0.72 15.58 3.90
C ASN A 46 0.67 14.40 2.91
N GLY A 47 0.35 13.20 3.40
CA GLY A 47 0.31 11.97 2.61
C GLY A 47 1.65 11.28 2.40
N LYS A 48 2.74 11.82 2.95
CA LYS A 48 4.05 11.18 2.88
C LYS A 48 4.07 9.92 3.73
N MET A 49 4.78 8.91 3.25
CA MET A 49 4.89 7.63 3.92
C MET A 49 6.32 7.35 4.37
N GLY A 50 6.46 6.60 5.45
CA GLY A 50 7.74 6.16 6.00
C GLY A 50 7.61 4.82 6.70
N ILE A 51 8.73 4.20 7.05
CA ILE A 51 8.77 2.98 7.86
C ILE A 51 9.61 3.22 9.10
N LYS A 52 9.04 2.92 10.25
CA LYS A 52 9.74 2.94 11.54
C LYS A 52 9.74 1.56 12.17
N SER A 53 10.75 1.31 12.99
CA SER A 53 10.71 0.26 14.02
C SER A 53 10.44 0.90 15.37
N ILE A 54 9.62 0.25 16.18
CA ILE A 54 9.25 0.69 17.53
C ILE A 54 9.61 -0.43 18.49
N ASP A 55 10.49 -0.14 19.41
CA ASP A 55 10.80 -1.07 20.51
C ASP A 55 9.62 -1.13 21.47
N ILE A 56 9.17 -2.35 21.80
CA ILE A 56 7.94 -2.51 22.58
C ILE A 56 8.15 -2.14 24.04
N ASP A 57 9.33 -2.37 24.59
CA ASP A 57 9.59 -2.13 26.00
C ASP A 57 9.93 -0.68 26.28
N THR A 58 10.78 -0.08 25.48
CA THR A 58 11.23 1.30 25.66
C THR A 58 10.35 2.32 24.94
N GLN A 59 9.56 1.89 23.95
CA GLN A 59 8.82 2.73 23.01
C GLN A 59 9.72 3.65 22.17
N GLU A 60 11.00 3.33 22.06
CA GLU A 60 11.93 4.05 21.20
C GLU A 60 11.59 3.79 19.72
N GLU A 61 11.45 4.87 18.97
CA GLU A 61 11.20 4.84 17.53
C GLU A 61 12.50 5.04 16.75
N LYS A 62 12.70 4.23 15.70
CA LYS A 62 13.84 4.36 14.79
C LYS A 62 13.39 4.35 13.35
N ASP A 63 13.77 5.37 12.60
CA ASP A 63 13.48 5.42 11.17
C ASP A 63 14.26 4.33 10.41
N ILE A 64 13.53 3.55 9.61
CA ILE A 64 14.11 2.62 8.63
C ILE A 64 14.06 3.27 7.26
N ILE A 65 12.88 3.74 6.84
CA ILE A 65 12.66 4.52 5.62
C ILE A 65 12.10 5.88 6.04
N PRO A 66 12.77 6.99 5.75
CA PRO A 66 12.28 8.33 6.10
C PRO A 66 10.98 8.65 5.35
N PHE A 67 10.25 9.67 5.81
CA PHE A 67 9.04 10.12 5.14
C PHE A 67 9.33 10.71 3.76
N GLY A 68 8.57 10.30 2.75
CA GLY A 68 8.70 10.79 1.38
C GLY A 68 7.43 10.60 0.54
N ASN A 69 7.46 11.14 -0.70
CA ASN A 69 6.35 11.11 -1.65
C ASN A 69 6.33 9.80 -2.45
N TYR A 70 6.34 8.69 -1.80
CA TYR A 70 6.27 7.36 -2.39
C TYR A 70 5.18 6.54 -1.68
N ILE A 71 4.67 5.53 -2.36
CA ILE A 71 3.74 4.56 -1.78
C ILE A 71 4.53 3.35 -1.36
N ILE A 72 4.39 2.96 -0.11
CA ILE A 72 4.99 1.76 0.47
C ILE A 72 3.92 0.96 1.21
N SER A 73 4.05 -0.36 1.15
CA SER A 73 3.10 -1.27 1.76
C SER A 73 3.76 -2.59 2.18
N SER A 74 3.03 -3.38 2.95
CA SER A 74 3.32 -4.79 3.23
C SER A 74 4.73 -5.06 3.75
N PRO A 75 5.17 -4.44 4.86
CA PRO A 75 6.49 -4.67 5.42
C PRO A 75 6.61 -6.09 5.97
N PHE A 76 7.77 -6.71 5.80
CA PHE A 76 8.08 -8.05 6.31
C PHE A 76 9.54 -8.09 6.77
N MET A 77 9.75 -8.42 8.03
CA MET A 77 11.10 -8.57 8.61
C MET A 77 11.57 -10.01 8.50
N TYR A 78 12.79 -10.20 8.04
CA TYR A 78 13.43 -11.51 8.06
C TYR A 78 14.93 -11.34 8.26
N LYS A 79 15.47 -11.97 9.29
CA LYS A 79 16.86 -11.75 9.73
C LYS A 79 17.11 -10.24 9.91
N ASN A 80 18.18 -9.73 9.39
CA ASN A 80 18.52 -8.30 9.48
C ASN A 80 18.05 -7.47 8.26
N ASN A 81 17.01 -7.91 7.58
CA ASN A 81 16.48 -7.25 6.40
C ASN A 81 14.99 -6.94 6.55
N LEU A 82 14.59 -5.81 6.01
CA LEU A 82 13.20 -5.43 5.82
C LEU A 82 12.84 -5.55 4.35
N TYR A 83 11.84 -6.36 4.04
CA TYR A 83 11.22 -6.47 2.73
C TYR A 83 9.92 -5.67 2.72
N PHE A 84 9.64 -5.00 1.63
CA PHE A 84 8.42 -4.20 1.49
C PHE A 84 8.08 -3.96 0.02
N SER A 85 6.83 -3.64 -0.26
CA SER A 85 6.41 -3.18 -1.59
C SER A 85 6.56 -1.67 -1.67
N GLY A 86 7.10 -1.17 -2.78
CA GLY A 86 7.32 0.26 -2.97
C GLY A 86 7.14 0.70 -4.43
N SER A 87 6.63 1.92 -4.63
CA SER A 87 6.39 2.51 -5.97
C SER A 87 7.41 3.60 -6.33
N PHE A 88 8.70 3.37 -6.07
CA PHE A 88 9.75 4.35 -6.35
C PHE A 88 9.96 4.62 -7.84
N GLU A 89 9.58 3.69 -8.70
CA GLU A 89 9.71 3.78 -10.18
C GLU A 89 8.34 3.69 -10.87
N LEU A 90 7.27 4.25 -10.26
CA LEU A 90 5.89 4.27 -10.73
C LEU A 90 5.13 2.95 -10.62
N VAL A 91 5.81 1.82 -10.66
CA VAL A 91 5.23 0.48 -10.52
C VAL A 91 5.66 -0.09 -9.18
N GLU A 92 4.73 -0.69 -8.46
CA GLU A 92 5.03 -1.37 -7.21
C GLU A 92 5.93 -2.58 -7.45
N ASN A 93 7.07 -2.57 -6.81
CA ASN A 93 8.02 -3.68 -6.79
C ASN A 93 8.42 -4.01 -5.36
N ILE A 94 8.93 -5.22 -5.18
CA ILE A 94 9.49 -5.64 -3.89
C ILE A 94 10.90 -5.09 -3.77
N TYR A 95 11.17 -4.48 -2.63
CA TYR A 95 12.47 -3.98 -2.22
C TYR A 95 12.89 -4.65 -0.91
N LYS A 96 14.19 -4.80 -0.74
CA LYS A 96 14.83 -5.24 0.49
C LYS A 96 15.77 -4.15 0.97
N VAL A 97 15.73 -3.79 2.24
CA VAL A 97 16.73 -2.94 2.88
C VAL A 97 17.45 -3.71 3.97
N ASN A 98 18.77 -3.71 3.92
CA ASN A 98 19.57 -4.22 5.02
C ASN A 98 19.63 -3.15 6.12
N LEU A 99 19.32 -3.53 7.35
CA LEU A 99 19.14 -2.58 8.46
C LEU A 99 20.46 -1.97 8.95
N ASP A 100 21.59 -2.66 8.77
CA ASP A 100 22.90 -2.17 9.17
C ASP A 100 23.53 -1.28 8.10
N THR A 101 23.64 -1.81 6.89
CA THR A 101 24.33 -1.13 5.78
C THR A 101 23.51 -0.06 5.09
N LYS A 102 22.16 -0.09 5.28
CA LYS A 102 21.20 0.77 4.58
C LYS A 102 21.22 0.61 3.06
N LEU A 103 21.78 -0.48 2.58
CA LEU A 103 21.68 -0.84 1.17
C LEU A 103 20.26 -1.34 0.85
N VAL A 104 19.73 -0.84 -0.23
CA VAL A 104 18.43 -1.25 -0.75
C VAL A 104 18.63 -2.05 -2.02
N THR A 105 18.00 -3.20 -2.08
CA THR A 105 18.00 -4.06 -3.26
C THR A 105 16.60 -4.09 -3.84
N LYS A 106 16.45 -3.84 -5.15
CA LYS A 106 15.22 -4.08 -5.87
C LYS A 106 15.11 -5.59 -6.16
N VAL A 107 14.14 -6.26 -5.55
CA VAL A 107 13.98 -7.71 -5.63
C VAL A 107 13.21 -8.15 -6.87
N THR A 108 12.22 -7.38 -7.29
CA THR A 108 11.40 -7.67 -8.46
C THR A 108 11.47 -6.53 -9.47
N ASP A 109 11.27 -6.84 -10.75
CA ASP A 109 11.18 -5.86 -11.83
C ASP A 109 9.92 -6.13 -12.67
N SER A 110 8.78 -5.98 -12.02
CA SER A 110 7.48 -6.17 -12.65
C SER A 110 7.07 -4.95 -13.47
N ARG A 111 6.37 -5.19 -14.56
CA ARG A 111 5.76 -4.12 -15.38
C ARG A 111 4.37 -3.71 -14.89
N ILE A 112 3.75 -4.51 -14.04
CA ILE A 112 2.34 -4.34 -13.65
C ILE A 112 2.21 -4.13 -12.13
N GLY A 113 3.04 -4.80 -11.34
CA GLY A 113 3.10 -4.65 -9.89
C GLY A 113 3.28 -5.97 -9.14
N THR A 114 4.06 -5.90 -8.05
CA THR A 114 4.27 -6.99 -7.11
C THR A 114 4.10 -6.51 -5.68
N ASN A 115 3.44 -7.33 -4.87
CA ASN A 115 3.03 -7.00 -3.50
C ASN A 115 3.17 -8.17 -2.54
N TYR A 116 3.07 -7.89 -1.25
CA TYR A 116 2.99 -8.87 -0.16
C TYR A 116 4.21 -9.79 -0.09
N PRO A 117 5.44 -9.24 0.07
CA PRO A 117 6.62 -10.06 0.25
C PRO A 117 6.54 -10.89 1.52
N THR A 118 6.94 -12.14 1.43
CA THR A 118 7.13 -13.05 2.55
C THR A 118 8.37 -13.87 2.27
N VAL A 119 9.20 -14.07 3.28
CA VAL A 119 10.45 -14.84 3.12
C VAL A 119 10.37 -16.11 3.96
N TYR A 120 10.71 -17.21 3.37
CA TYR A 120 10.83 -18.49 4.03
C TYR A 120 12.02 -19.25 3.43
N ASP A 121 12.91 -19.73 4.29
CA ASP A 121 14.13 -20.47 3.90
C ASP A 121 14.96 -19.73 2.82
N ASP A 122 15.16 -18.42 3.04
CA ASP A 122 15.86 -17.49 2.13
C ASP A 122 15.23 -17.35 0.72
N VAL A 123 14.05 -17.91 0.51
CA VAL A 123 13.26 -17.74 -0.72
C VAL A 123 12.21 -16.65 -0.50
N ILE A 124 12.14 -15.70 -1.41
CA ILE A 124 11.18 -14.59 -1.36
C ILE A 124 9.95 -14.98 -2.17
N TYR A 125 8.81 -15.01 -1.52
CA TYR A 125 7.50 -15.21 -2.12
C TYR A 125 6.75 -13.89 -2.18
N PHE A 126 5.99 -13.66 -3.23
CA PHE A 126 5.24 -12.43 -3.42
C PHE A 126 4.03 -12.66 -4.31
N SER A 127 3.10 -11.73 -4.30
CA SER A 127 1.96 -11.68 -5.20
C SER A 127 2.30 -10.81 -6.40
N GLU A 128 2.06 -11.31 -7.62
CA GLU A 128 2.18 -10.54 -8.86
C GLU A 128 0.81 -10.42 -9.53
N TYR A 129 0.45 -9.20 -9.91
CA TYR A 129 -0.76 -8.95 -10.69
C TYR A 129 -0.53 -9.23 -12.17
N SER A 130 -1.50 -9.82 -12.85
CA SER A 130 -1.48 -10.09 -14.27
C SER A 130 -2.86 -9.95 -14.89
N LEU A 131 -2.97 -10.06 -16.21
CA LEU A 131 -4.27 -10.08 -16.90
C LEU A 131 -5.20 -11.22 -16.44
N LYS A 132 -4.65 -12.25 -15.80
CA LYS A 132 -5.41 -13.38 -15.22
C LYS A 132 -5.69 -13.20 -13.72
N GLY A 133 -5.39 -12.04 -13.15
CA GLY A 133 -5.49 -11.75 -11.72
C GLY A 133 -4.17 -11.96 -10.99
N TYR A 134 -4.25 -12.13 -9.66
CA TYR A 134 -3.08 -12.33 -8.81
C TYR A 134 -2.55 -13.75 -8.88
N SER A 135 -1.24 -13.90 -8.90
CA SER A 135 -0.54 -15.17 -8.80
C SER A 135 0.60 -15.08 -7.78
N ILE A 136 0.84 -16.17 -7.05
CA ILE A 136 1.98 -16.27 -6.15
C ILE A 136 3.21 -16.63 -6.98
N LYS A 137 4.26 -15.85 -6.80
CA LYS A 137 5.57 -16.05 -7.42
C LYS A 137 6.63 -16.21 -6.36
N LYS A 138 7.78 -16.71 -6.75
CA LYS A 138 8.97 -16.76 -5.91
C LYS A 138 10.20 -16.35 -6.69
N VAL A 139 11.16 -15.77 -5.98
CA VAL A 139 12.47 -15.42 -6.51
C VAL A 139 13.54 -15.74 -5.49
N ASN A 140 14.68 -16.20 -5.97
CA ASN A 140 15.91 -16.30 -5.21
C ASN A 140 16.70 -14.99 -5.43
N GLU A 141 17.41 -14.52 -4.44
CA GLU A 141 17.96 -13.17 -4.30
C GLU A 141 18.96 -12.70 -5.38
N GLU A 142 19.25 -13.49 -6.41
CA GLU A 142 20.43 -13.34 -7.29
C GLU A 142 20.36 -12.24 -8.37
N LEU A 143 19.28 -11.46 -8.52
CA LEU A 143 19.10 -10.59 -9.72
C LEU A 143 19.03 -9.09 -9.43
N ASN A 144 19.76 -8.56 -8.44
CA ASN A 144 19.28 -7.36 -7.81
C ASN A 144 20.15 -6.13 -8.01
N LYS A 145 19.57 -5.06 -8.55
CA LYS A 145 20.17 -3.73 -8.54
C LYS A 145 20.21 -3.21 -7.11
N GLU A 146 21.40 -2.91 -6.63
CA GLU A 146 21.63 -2.31 -5.33
C GLU A 146 21.65 -0.77 -5.45
N TYR A 147 21.03 -0.13 -4.48
CA TYR A 147 20.97 1.33 -4.38
C TYR A 147 21.33 1.74 -2.97
N GLN A 148 21.99 2.90 -2.83
CA GLN A 148 22.01 3.56 -1.54
C GLN A 148 20.59 4.05 -1.22
N LEU A 149 20.13 3.89 0.02
CA LEU A 149 18.79 4.30 0.42
C LEU A 149 18.49 5.75 0.02
N GLY A 150 19.42 6.67 0.26
CA GLY A 150 19.29 8.07 -0.12
C GLY A 150 19.02 8.29 -1.61
N SER A 151 19.74 7.57 -2.48
CA SER A 151 19.56 7.71 -3.94
C SER A 151 18.23 7.17 -4.47
N LEU A 152 17.66 6.18 -3.78
CA LEU A 152 16.34 5.65 -4.11
C LEU A 152 15.22 6.61 -3.68
N LEU A 153 15.44 7.30 -2.55
CA LEU A 153 14.47 8.20 -1.94
C LEU A 153 14.59 9.64 -2.46
N ASP A 154 15.64 9.95 -3.24
CA ASP A 154 15.71 11.23 -3.92
C ASP A 154 14.41 11.42 -4.69
N ASP A 155 13.68 12.48 -4.30
CA ASP A 155 12.47 12.94 -4.99
C ASP A 155 12.84 13.29 -6.44
N LYS A 156 13.01 12.26 -7.26
CA LYS A 156 12.88 12.44 -8.70
C LYS A 156 11.47 12.95 -8.86
N LYS A 157 11.32 14.29 -8.90
CA LYS A 157 10.09 14.95 -9.28
C LYS A 157 9.59 14.19 -10.48
N MET A 158 8.46 13.50 -10.34
CA MET A 158 7.82 12.88 -11.49
C MET A 158 7.75 13.97 -12.54
N ASN A 159 8.58 13.85 -13.55
CA ASN A 159 8.63 14.84 -14.59
C ASN A 159 7.40 14.60 -15.47
N PHE A 160 6.31 15.25 -15.13
CA PHE A 160 5.08 15.27 -15.93
C PHE A 160 5.21 16.14 -17.17
N ASP A 161 6.44 16.44 -17.63
CA ASP A 161 6.68 17.25 -18.85
C ASP A 161 5.95 16.69 -20.07
N TYR A 162 5.66 15.39 -20.09
CA TYR A 162 4.82 14.83 -21.15
C TYR A 162 3.36 15.31 -21.07
N LEU A 163 2.86 15.64 -19.89
CA LEU A 163 1.51 16.21 -19.73
C LEU A 163 1.48 17.68 -20.16
N ASN A 164 2.60 18.39 -20.04
CA ASN A 164 2.73 19.76 -20.49
C ASN A 164 2.92 19.87 -22.00
N LYS A 165 3.32 18.78 -22.69
CA LYS A 165 3.51 18.73 -24.15
C LYS A 165 2.27 18.33 -24.92
N THR A 166 1.28 17.79 -24.27
CA THR A 166 -0.01 17.55 -24.89
C THR A 166 -0.81 18.85 -24.80
N ASP A 167 -1.03 19.49 -25.94
CA ASP A 167 -2.07 20.50 -26.11
C ASP A 167 -3.43 19.87 -25.82
N PHE A 168 -3.66 19.53 -24.53
CA PHE A 168 -5.02 19.34 -24.07
C PHE A 168 -5.68 20.71 -24.16
N LYS A 169 -6.28 21.01 -25.33
CA LYS A 169 -7.36 21.97 -25.34
C LYS A 169 -8.36 21.44 -24.36
N LEU A 170 -8.32 21.98 -23.13
CA LEU A 170 -9.44 21.86 -22.22
C LEU A 170 -10.64 22.19 -23.12
N ILE A 171 -11.47 21.18 -23.37
CA ILE A 171 -12.75 21.43 -24.01
C ILE A 171 -13.36 22.46 -23.10
N ASP A 172 -13.40 23.69 -23.64
CA ASP A 172 -14.02 24.81 -22.93
C ASP A 172 -15.48 24.40 -22.80
N ASN A 173 -15.78 23.74 -21.71
CA ASN A 173 -17.13 23.40 -21.31
C ASN A 173 -17.80 24.75 -21.03
N LYS A 174 -18.11 25.45 -22.13
CA LYS A 174 -18.93 26.62 -22.07
C LYS A 174 -20.12 26.29 -21.22
N ASN A 175 -20.02 26.67 -19.91
CA ASN A 175 -21.11 26.88 -18.99
C ASN A 175 -22.44 26.18 -19.38
N GLU A 176 -22.42 24.90 -19.67
CA GLU A 176 -23.63 24.11 -19.66
C GLU A 176 -24.08 24.09 -18.21
N LYS A 177 -24.96 25.02 -17.90
CA LYS A 177 -25.67 24.99 -16.62
C LYS A 177 -26.53 23.74 -16.66
N TYR A 178 -26.00 22.67 -16.11
CA TYR A 178 -26.82 21.50 -15.82
C TYR A 178 -27.94 21.96 -14.89
N GLY A 179 -29.18 21.86 -15.36
CA GLY A 179 -30.32 22.19 -14.56
C GLY A 179 -30.32 21.29 -13.33
N VAL A 180 -30.08 21.89 -12.15
CA VAL A 180 -30.20 21.15 -10.89
C VAL A 180 -31.68 20.93 -10.64
N GLU A 181 -32.18 19.76 -10.97
CA GLU A 181 -33.54 19.36 -10.63
C GLU A 181 -33.58 18.77 -9.21
N LYS A 182 -34.65 19.04 -8.49
CA LYS A 182 -34.88 18.43 -7.18
C LYS A 182 -34.96 16.92 -7.35
N TYR A 183 -34.08 16.19 -6.65
CA TYR A 183 -34.06 14.73 -6.66
C TYR A 183 -35.45 14.18 -6.26
N ASN A 184 -36.08 13.46 -7.16
CA ASN A 184 -37.37 12.82 -6.88
C ASN A 184 -37.10 11.35 -6.50
N TYR A 185 -37.19 11.06 -5.21
CA TYR A 185 -36.94 9.74 -4.65
C TYR A 185 -37.78 8.64 -5.31
N LEU A 186 -39.08 8.91 -5.60
CA LEU A 186 -39.96 7.92 -6.22
C LEU A 186 -39.57 7.62 -7.68
N LYS A 187 -39.09 8.61 -8.43
CA LYS A 187 -38.65 8.42 -9.81
C LYS A 187 -37.34 7.61 -9.94
N HIS A 188 -36.51 7.64 -8.90
CA HIS A 188 -35.18 6.97 -8.89
C HIS A 188 -35.15 5.73 -8.00
N MET A 189 -36.28 5.34 -7.40
CA MET A 189 -36.36 4.15 -6.56
C MET A 189 -36.17 2.86 -7.35
N ILE A 190 -36.47 2.88 -8.65
CA ILE A 190 -36.30 1.73 -9.54
C ILE A 190 -35.35 2.11 -10.67
N ASN A 191 -34.16 1.58 -10.64
CA ASN A 191 -33.12 1.82 -11.64
C ASN A 191 -32.97 0.58 -12.55
N PHE A 192 -33.74 0.57 -13.66
CA PHE A 192 -33.82 -0.60 -14.55
C PHE A 192 -32.50 -0.98 -15.24
N HIS A 193 -31.51 -0.12 -15.35
CA HIS A 193 -30.26 -0.51 -15.95
C HIS A 193 -29.31 -1.25 -15.00
N SER A 194 -29.65 -1.36 -13.73
CA SER A 194 -28.94 -2.19 -12.76
C SER A 194 -29.58 -3.56 -12.57
N TRP A 195 -30.59 -3.89 -13.36
CA TRP A 195 -31.33 -5.13 -13.22
C TRP A 195 -31.00 -6.07 -14.38
N TYR A 196 -30.62 -7.29 -14.05
CA TYR A 196 -30.62 -8.37 -15.02
C TYR A 196 -31.37 -9.56 -14.45
N TYR A 197 -32.02 -10.34 -15.32
CA TYR A 197 -32.62 -11.61 -14.93
C TYR A 197 -31.68 -12.75 -15.31
N GLY A 198 -31.34 -13.56 -14.32
CA GLY A 198 -30.60 -14.80 -14.53
C GLY A 198 -31.57 -15.98 -14.61
N TYR A 199 -31.38 -16.86 -15.58
CA TYR A 199 -32.10 -18.12 -15.66
C TYR A 199 -31.20 -19.18 -15.03
N SER A 200 -31.62 -19.77 -13.91
CA SER A 200 -31.07 -21.02 -13.42
C SER A 200 -32.08 -22.11 -13.64
N ASP A 201 -31.66 -23.31 -13.97
CA ASP A 201 -32.49 -24.41 -14.44
C ASP A 201 -33.71 -24.79 -13.57
N ASN A 202 -33.91 -24.16 -12.43
CA ASN A 202 -35.03 -24.48 -11.54
C ASN A 202 -35.75 -23.31 -10.85
N ILE A 203 -35.24 -22.06 -10.87
CA ILE A 203 -35.87 -20.95 -10.16
C ILE A 203 -35.49 -19.60 -10.83
N LEU A 204 -36.48 -18.72 -11.00
CA LEU A 204 -36.27 -17.33 -11.41
C LEU A 204 -35.73 -16.54 -10.21
N ASP A 205 -34.41 -16.31 -10.14
CA ASP A 205 -33.82 -15.46 -9.14
C ASP A 205 -33.67 -14.03 -9.64
N LEU A 206 -34.47 -13.14 -9.08
CA LEU A 206 -34.30 -11.70 -9.23
C LEU A 206 -33.20 -11.25 -8.25
N GLN A 207 -31.99 -11.02 -8.74
CA GLN A 207 -30.94 -10.42 -7.94
C GLN A 207 -30.91 -8.92 -8.15
N LEU A 208 -31.14 -8.18 -7.06
CA LEU A 208 -30.89 -6.76 -6.96
C LEU A 208 -29.40 -6.56 -6.67
N LEU A 209 -28.65 -6.00 -7.61
CA LEU A 209 -27.30 -5.48 -7.35
C LEU A 209 -27.48 -4.04 -6.86
N SER A 210 -27.22 -3.82 -5.59
CA SER A 210 -27.09 -2.49 -4.97
C SER A 210 -25.64 -2.01 -5.05
#